data_623152aebe2d5453bf86c5b0ad8e0fd9
#
_entry.id   623152aebe2d5453bf86c5b0ad8e0fd9
#
_cell.length_a   1.000
_cell.length_b   1.000
_cell.length_c   1.000
_cell.angle_alpha   90.00
_cell.angle_beta   90.00
_cell.angle_gamma   90.00
#
_symmetry.space_group_name_H-M   'P 1'
#
loop_
_entity.id
_entity.type
_entity.pdbx_description
1 polymer ?
#
loop_
_entity_poly.entity_id
_entity_poly.type
_entity_poly.pdbx_seq_one_letter_code
_entity_poly.pdbx_strand_id
1 'polypeptide(L)'
;MWDLFCGVGGFGLHCATPEMTLTGIEIAPEAIACAKQSAAQLGLDKLHFQALDSTQFATGQGNVPELVLVNPPRRGIGAELCDYLSRMAPPYIIYSSCNARTMATDIARLSGYRVERVQLFDMFPHTAHYEVLTLLVREV
;
A
#
# COMPACT_ATOMS: atom_id res chain seq x y z
N MET A 1 6.03 6.22 6.36
CA MET A 1 5.34 5.58 5.25
C MET A 1 4.94 4.16 5.62
N TRP A 2 3.71 3.80 5.29
CA TRP A 2 3.25 2.42 5.44
C TRP A 2 3.09 1.79 4.06
N ASP A 3 3.52 0.54 3.95
CA ASP A 3 3.32 -0.30 2.76
C ASP A 3 2.45 -1.48 3.19
N LEU A 4 1.14 -1.33 3.05
CA LEU A 4 0.16 -2.35 3.43
C LEU A 4 -0.02 -3.35 2.30
N PHE A 5 -0.16 -4.63 2.63
CA PHE A 5 -0.17 -5.74 1.66
C PHE A 5 1.15 -5.76 0.87
N CYS A 6 2.27 -5.62 1.58
CA CYS A 6 3.54 -5.34 0.92
C CYS A 6 4.15 -6.53 0.15
N GLY A 7 3.66 -7.74 0.34
CA GLY A 7 4.24 -8.92 -0.28
C GLY A 7 5.72 -9.07 0.09
N VAL A 8 6.57 -9.27 -0.91
CA VAL A 8 8.02 -9.35 -0.72
C VAL A 8 8.70 -7.98 -0.57
N GLY A 9 7.92 -6.92 -0.50
CA GLY A 9 8.43 -5.58 -0.24
C GLY A 9 8.96 -4.82 -1.45
N GLY A 10 8.79 -5.36 -2.65
CA GLY A 10 9.40 -4.77 -3.85
C GLY A 10 9.03 -3.32 -4.11
N PHE A 11 7.77 -2.95 -3.91
CA PHE A 11 7.31 -1.59 -4.15
C PHE A 11 7.91 -0.61 -3.15
N GLY A 12 7.81 -0.92 -1.86
CA GLY A 12 8.37 -0.06 -0.81
C GLY A 12 9.89 0.03 -0.89
N LEU A 13 10.58 -1.08 -1.19
CA LEU A 13 12.02 -1.10 -1.34
C LEU A 13 12.49 -0.23 -2.51
N HIS A 14 11.71 -0.20 -3.60
CA HIS A 14 12.03 0.64 -4.76
C HIS A 14 11.91 2.14 -4.44
N CYS A 15 10.98 2.50 -3.55
CA CYS A 15 10.74 3.89 -3.18
C CYS A 15 11.59 4.34 -2.00
N ALA A 16 12.19 3.42 -1.25
CA ALA A 16 12.87 3.73 -0.01
C ALA A 16 14.20 4.45 -0.25
N THR A 17 14.47 5.44 0.59
CA THR A 17 15.77 6.11 0.69
C THR A 17 16.36 5.84 2.07
N PRO A 18 17.68 6.03 2.28
CA PRO A 18 18.27 5.80 3.61
C PRO A 18 17.67 6.63 4.75
N GLU A 19 17.08 7.79 4.43
CA GLU A 19 16.46 8.67 5.43
C GLU A 19 15.01 8.31 5.72
N MET A 20 14.36 7.53 4.85
CA MET A 20 12.94 7.23 4.94
C MET A 20 12.68 6.10 5.94
N THR A 21 11.70 6.28 6.81
CA THR A 21 11.18 5.21 7.66
C THR A 21 9.98 4.57 6.95
N LEU A 22 10.04 3.26 6.77
CA LEU A 22 8.99 2.50 6.11
C LEU A 22 8.59 1.31 6.98
N THR A 23 7.28 1.10 7.15
CA THR A 23 6.72 -0.09 7.79
C THR A 23 5.94 -0.87 6.75
N GLY A 24 6.38 -2.08 6.45
CA GLY A 24 5.73 -2.98 5.50
C GLY A 24 4.97 -4.08 6.23
N ILE A 25 3.72 -4.30 5.83
CA ILE A 25 2.83 -5.25 6.48
C ILE A 25 2.29 -6.23 5.44
N GLU A 26 2.41 -7.50 5.74
CA GLU A 26 1.94 -8.58 4.88
C GLU A 26 1.58 -9.79 5.76
N ILE A 27 0.50 -10.47 5.44
CA ILE A 27 0.04 -11.59 6.26
C ILE A 27 0.90 -12.85 6.07
N ALA A 28 1.58 -13.01 4.93
CA ALA A 28 2.38 -14.18 4.61
C ALA A 28 3.79 -14.07 5.22
N PRO A 29 4.15 -14.92 6.20
CA PRO A 29 5.48 -14.85 6.84
C PRO A 29 6.65 -15.05 5.88
N GLU A 30 6.47 -15.89 4.86
CA GLU A 30 7.51 -16.18 3.87
C GLU A 30 7.86 -14.93 3.06
N ALA A 31 6.83 -14.15 2.69
CA ALA A 31 7.03 -12.90 1.96
C ALA A 31 7.77 -11.87 2.83
N ILE A 32 7.42 -11.78 4.11
CA ILE A 32 8.11 -10.90 5.06
C ILE A 32 9.57 -11.29 5.24
N ALA A 33 9.88 -12.60 5.31
CA ALA A 33 11.27 -13.06 5.39
C ALA A 33 12.08 -12.59 4.16
N CYS A 34 11.50 -12.71 2.98
CA CYS A 34 12.13 -12.22 1.73
C CYS A 34 12.33 -10.71 1.75
N ALA A 35 11.34 -9.95 2.24
CA ALA A 35 11.42 -8.49 2.32
C ALA A 35 12.55 -8.06 3.27
N LYS A 36 12.67 -8.69 4.42
CA LYS A 36 13.75 -8.42 5.39
C LYS A 36 15.12 -8.71 4.80
N GLN A 37 15.25 -9.81 4.08
CA GLN A 37 16.51 -10.17 3.45
C GLN A 37 16.91 -9.15 2.37
N SER A 38 15.97 -8.73 1.54
CA SER A 38 16.21 -7.74 0.50
C SER A 38 16.60 -6.39 1.10
N ALA A 39 15.94 -5.95 2.16
CA ALA A 39 16.29 -4.71 2.87
C ALA A 39 17.70 -4.76 3.42
N ALA A 40 18.10 -5.89 4.01
CA ALA A 40 19.46 -6.08 4.53
C ALA A 40 20.50 -6.01 3.43
N GLN A 41 20.23 -6.62 2.28
CA GLN A 41 21.14 -6.59 1.12
C GLN A 41 21.32 -5.17 0.57
N LEU A 42 20.29 -4.32 0.66
CA LEU A 42 20.35 -2.94 0.21
C LEU A 42 20.92 -1.99 1.26
N GLY A 43 21.21 -2.48 2.47
CA GLY A 43 21.74 -1.66 3.55
C GLY A 43 20.74 -0.67 4.11
N LEU A 44 19.43 -0.94 3.97
CA LEU A 44 18.35 -0.07 4.45
C LEU A 44 17.92 -0.53 5.84
N ASP A 45 18.28 0.22 6.87
CA ASP A 45 18.07 -0.17 8.26
C ASP A 45 16.85 0.48 8.92
N LYS A 46 16.19 1.43 8.24
CA LYS A 46 14.97 2.08 8.73
C LYS A 46 13.70 1.45 8.19
N LEU A 47 13.80 0.25 7.63
CA LEU A 47 12.67 -0.49 7.10
C LEU A 47 12.27 -1.58 8.09
N HIS A 48 10.98 -1.62 8.42
CA HIS A 48 10.41 -2.57 9.37
C HIS A 48 9.32 -3.38 8.69
N PHE A 49 9.49 -4.69 8.62
CA PHE A 49 8.52 -5.59 8.02
C PHE A 49 7.93 -6.53 9.06
N GLN A 50 6.60 -6.68 9.08
CA GLN A 50 5.90 -7.52 10.03
C GLN A 50 4.87 -8.39 9.33
N ALA A 51 4.82 -9.68 9.71
CA ALA A 51 3.79 -10.61 9.27
C ALA A 51 2.54 -10.40 10.10
N LEU A 52 1.58 -9.64 9.57
CA LEU A 52 0.37 -9.25 10.28
C LEU A 52 -0.71 -8.88 9.26
N ASP A 53 -1.97 -8.98 9.66
CA ASP A 53 -3.07 -8.47 8.85
C ASP A 53 -3.00 -6.94 8.76
N SER A 54 -3.10 -6.40 7.54
CA SER A 54 -2.93 -4.97 7.30
C SER A 54 -4.01 -4.12 7.98
N THR A 55 -5.24 -4.61 8.02
CA THR A 55 -6.34 -3.91 8.69
C THR A 55 -6.11 -3.87 10.20
N GLN A 56 -5.73 -5.00 10.81
CA GLN A 56 -5.40 -5.06 12.23
C GLN A 56 -4.23 -4.14 12.60
N PHE A 57 -3.19 -4.12 11.76
CA PHE A 57 -2.07 -3.22 11.98
C PHE A 57 -2.52 -1.77 11.97
N ALA A 58 -3.21 -1.34 10.91
CA ALA A 58 -3.61 0.06 10.73
C ALA A 58 -4.50 0.55 11.87
N THR A 59 -5.49 -0.26 12.27
CA THR A 59 -6.43 0.11 13.33
C THR A 59 -5.79 0.17 14.70
N GLY A 60 -4.61 -0.44 14.88
CA GLY A 60 -3.87 -0.41 16.14
C GLY A 60 -2.87 0.74 16.27
N GLN A 61 -2.70 1.56 15.24
CA GLN A 61 -1.70 2.64 15.26
C GLN A 61 -2.28 3.96 15.74
N GLY A 62 -1.50 4.68 16.56
CA GLY A 62 -1.87 6.01 17.02
C GLY A 62 -1.33 7.16 16.17
N ASN A 63 -0.34 6.89 15.32
CA ASN A 63 0.31 7.90 14.51
C ASN A 63 -0.15 7.80 13.06
N VAL A 64 -0.36 8.97 12.42
CA VAL A 64 -0.77 9.05 11.01
C VAL A 64 0.47 9.21 10.15
N PRO A 65 0.76 8.27 9.25
CA PRO A 65 1.88 8.42 8.33
C PRO A 65 1.55 9.46 7.26
N GLU A 66 2.57 10.03 6.66
CA GLU A 66 2.38 10.97 5.56
C GLU A 66 1.89 10.28 4.28
N LEU A 67 2.34 9.06 4.05
CA LEU A 67 2.00 8.28 2.87
C LEU A 67 1.62 6.86 3.28
N VAL A 68 0.50 6.38 2.76
CA VAL A 68 0.09 4.98 2.85
C VAL A 68 0.07 4.41 1.45
N LEU A 69 0.84 3.35 1.24
CA LEU A 69 0.83 2.59 0.00
C LEU A 69 0.02 1.32 0.22
N VAL A 70 -0.96 1.04 -0.64
CA VAL A 70 -1.74 -0.19 -0.58
C VAL A 70 -1.64 -0.91 -1.92
N ASN A 71 -1.32 -2.19 -1.86
CA ASN A 71 -1.28 -3.07 -3.03
C ASN A 71 -2.00 -4.38 -2.68
N PRO A 72 -3.33 -4.32 -2.50
CA PRO A 72 -4.10 -5.44 -2.01
C PRO A 72 -4.30 -6.53 -3.07
N PRO A 73 -4.77 -7.72 -2.65
CA PRO A 73 -5.21 -8.74 -3.59
C PRO A 73 -6.44 -8.26 -4.38
N ARG A 74 -6.93 -9.08 -5.32
CA ARG A 74 -8.03 -8.72 -6.23
C ARG A 74 -9.30 -8.28 -5.51
N ARG A 75 -9.54 -8.76 -4.29
CA ARG A 75 -10.71 -8.37 -3.48
C ARG A 75 -10.67 -6.93 -2.98
N GLY A 76 -9.52 -6.25 -3.10
CA GLY A 76 -9.33 -4.90 -2.59
C GLY A 76 -8.99 -4.84 -1.11
N ILE A 77 -9.03 -3.62 -0.55
CA ILE A 77 -8.66 -3.42 0.86
C ILE A 77 -9.84 -3.62 1.82
N GLY A 78 -11.08 -3.51 1.33
CA GLY A 78 -12.28 -3.73 2.12
C GLY A 78 -12.81 -2.49 2.82
N ALA A 79 -14.08 -2.56 3.24
CA ALA A 79 -14.78 -1.42 3.83
C ALA A 79 -14.16 -0.95 5.15
N GLU A 80 -13.75 -1.86 6.01
CA GLU A 80 -13.20 -1.52 7.32
C GLU A 80 -11.94 -0.68 7.20
N LEU A 81 -11.00 -1.10 6.34
CA LEU A 81 -9.75 -0.34 6.15
C LEU A 81 -10.01 0.98 5.43
N CYS A 82 -10.92 1.00 4.45
CA CYS A 82 -11.32 2.25 3.79
C CYS A 82 -11.86 3.27 4.80
N ASP A 83 -12.77 2.85 5.68
CA ASP A 83 -13.34 3.72 6.69
C ASP A 83 -12.27 4.23 7.68
N TYR A 84 -11.36 3.35 8.06
CA TYR A 84 -10.28 3.72 8.97
C TYR A 84 -9.32 4.72 8.32
N LEU A 85 -8.92 4.50 7.06
CA LEU A 85 -8.06 5.44 6.34
C LEU A 85 -8.75 6.79 6.16
N SER A 86 -10.06 6.80 5.91
CA SER A 86 -10.83 8.05 5.80
C SER A 86 -10.81 8.84 7.11
N ARG A 87 -10.94 8.17 8.25
CA ARG A 87 -10.90 8.82 9.57
C ARG A 87 -9.50 9.26 9.95
N MET A 88 -8.51 8.44 9.70
CA MET A 88 -7.11 8.74 10.00
C MET A 88 -6.58 9.85 9.10
N ALA A 89 -7.03 9.89 7.87
CA ALA A 89 -6.77 10.93 6.87
C ALA A 89 -5.28 11.20 6.62
N PRO A 90 -4.48 10.18 6.23
CA PRO A 90 -3.12 10.46 5.79
C PRO A 90 -3.14 11.38 4.57
N PRO A 91 -2.15 12.28 4.42
CA PRO A 91 -2.13 13.24 3.31
C PRO A 91 -2.15 12.59 1.92
N TYR A 92 -1.47 11.45 1.76
CA TYR A 92 -1.35 10.78 0.48
C TYR A 92 -1.61 9.29 0.62
N ILE A 93 -2.34 8.73 -0.36
CA ILE A 93 -2.52 7.29 -0.51
C ILE A 93 -2.15 6.92 -1.95
N ILE A 94 -1.29 5.93 -2.12
CA ILE A 94 -1.04 5.32 -3.42
C ILE A 94 -1.70 3.94 -3.41
N TYR A 95 -2.63 3.73 -4.33
CA TYR A 95 -3.36 2.47 -4.47
C TYR A 95 -2.93 1.80 -5.77
N SER A 96 -2.31 0.63 -5.65
CA SER A 96 -1.93 -0.21 -6.79
C SER A 96 -2.83 -1.43 -6.83
N SER A 97 -3.45 -1.71 -7.97
CA SER A 97 -4.43 -2.79 -8.07
C SER A 97 -4.37 -3.51 -9.42
N CYS A 98 -4.55 -4.82 -9.37
CA CYS A 98 -4.77 -5.65 -10.56
C CYS A 98 -6.27 -5.79 -10.91
N ASN A 99 -7.16 -5.12 -10.17
CA ASN A 99 -8.61 -5.18 -10.37
C ASN A 99 -9.22 -3.79 -10.24
N ALA A 100 -9.49 -3.15 -11.39
CA ALA A 100 -10.01 -1.78 -11.41
C ALA A 100 -11.40 -1.65 -10.77
N ARG A 101 -12.22 -2.71 -10.78
CA ARG A 101 -13.56 -2.67 -10.19
C ARG A 101 -13.51 -2.56 -8.67
N THR A 102 -12.72 -3.42 -8.03
CA THR A 102 -12.57 -3.36 -6.56
C THR A 102 -11.87 -2.09 -6.13
N MET A 103 -10.89 -1.63 -6.91
CA MET A 103 -10.25 -0.34 -6.67
C MET A 103 -11.26 0.80 -6.69
N ALA A 104 -12.13 0.86 -7.70
CA ALA A 104 -13.14 1.91 -7.82
C ALA A 104 -14.10 1.89 -6.62
N THR A 105 -14.52 0.70 -6.19
CA THR A 105 -15.37 0.54 -5.01
C THR A 105 -14.68 1.06 -3.75
N ASP A 106 -13.41 0.71 -3.54
CA ASP A 106 -12.64 1.16 -2.39
C ASP A 106 -12.41 2.67 -2.41
N ILE A 107 -12.05 3.23 -3.56
CA ILE A 107 -11.83 4.68 -3.70
C ILE A 107 -13.11 5.46 -3.41
N ALA A 108 -14.27 4.95 -3.84
CA ALA A 108 -15.55 5.58 -3.53
C ALA A 108 -15.83 5.64 -2.02
N ARG A 109 -15.27 4.72 -1.24
CA ARG A 109 -15.39 4.71 0.23
C ARG A 109 -14.35 5.56 0.93
N LEU A 110 -13.28 5.95 0.25
CA LEU A 110 -12.24 6.82 0.81
C LEU A 110 -12.70 8.28 0.73
N SER A 111 -13.60 8.65 1.66
CA SER A 111 -14.13 10.01 1.70
C SER A 111 -13.03 11.02 2.07
N GLY A 112 -13.13 12.21 1.50
CA GLY A 112 -12.14 13.26 1.73
C GLY A 112 -10.89 13.16 0.86
N TYR A 113 -10.87 12.29 -0.13
CA TYR A 113 -9.77 12.16 -1.08
C TYR A 113 -10.21 12.46 -2.49
N ARG A 114 -9.31 13.07 -3.27
CA ARG A 114 -9.47 13.21 -4.70
C ARG A 114 -8.43 12.38 -5.44
N VAL A 115 -8.78 11.92 -6.62
CA VAL A 115 -7.84 11.25 -7.52
C VAL A 115 -6.99 12.32 -8.19
N GLU A 116 -5.70 12.32 -7.88
CA GLU A 116 -4.75 13.27 -8.47
C GLU A 116 -4.15 12.72 -9.75
N ARG A 117 -3.87 11.42 -9.81
CA ARG A 117 -3.23 10.80 -10.96
C ARG A 117 -3.60 9.32 -11.03
N VAL A 118 -3.83 8.84 -12.26
CA VAL A 118 -4.06 7.42 -12.55
C VAL A 118 -3.12 7.00 -13.67
N GLN A 119 -2.49 5.84 -13.52
CA GLN A 119 -1.63 5.29 -14.55
C GLN A 119 -1.90 3.79 -14.70
N LEU A 120 -2.10 3.37 -15.95
CA LEU A 120 -2.32 1.97 -16.31
C LEU A 120 -1.01 1.37 -16.80
N PHE A 121 -0.66 0.20 -16.27
CA PHE A 121 0.47 -0.59 -16.74
C PHE A 121 -0.06 -1.88 -17.33
N ASP A 122 0.23 -2.12 -18.62
CA ASP A 122 -0.10 -3.36 -19.30
C ASP A 122 1.09 -4.32 -19.15
N MET A 123 1.00 -5.16 -18.10
CA MET A 123 2.13 -6.01 -17.71
C MET A 123 2.37 -7.16 -18.68
N PHE A 124 1.31 -7.61 -19.37
CA PHE A 124 1.37 -8.75 -20.31
C PHE A 124 0.47 -8.45 -21.50
N PRO A 125 1.01 -7.89 -22.62
CA PRO A 125 0.22 -7.29 -23.70
C PRO A 125 -0.79 -8.20 -24.37
N HIS A 126 -0.63 -9.52 -24.29
CA HIS A 126 -1.55 -10.49 -24.91
C HIS A 126 -2.46 -11.17 -23.92
N THR A 127 -2.57 -10.65 -22.70
CA THR A 127 -3.40 -11.19 -21.63
C THR A 127 -4.25 -10.10 -21.01
N ALA A 128 -5.19 -10.48 -20.12
CA ALA A 128 -6.00 -9.54 -19.36
C ALA A 128 -5.28 -9.03 -18.09
N HIS A 129 -3.98 -9.27 -17.96
CA HIS A 129 -3.22 -8.84 -16.78
C HIS A 129 -2.76 -7.40 -16.92
N TYR A 130 -3.18 -6.57 -15.97
CA TYR A 130 -2.83 -5.16 -15.91
C TYR A 130 -2.65 -4.74 -14.46
N GLU A 131 -2.02 -3.57 -14.28
CA GLU A 131 -1.90 -2.93 -12.97
C GLU A 131 -2.31 -1.47 -13.11
N VAL A 132 -3.15 -0.99 -12.20
CA VAL A 132 -3.56 0.41 -12.15
C VAL A 132 -2.99 1.04 -10.90
N LEU A 133 -2.27 2.14 -11.08
CA LEU A 133 -1.70 2.91 -9.98
C LEU A 133 -2.45 4.22 -9.85
N THR A 134 -2.98 4.51 -8.67
CA THR A 134 -3.74 5.73 -8.42
C THR A 134 -3.14 6.49 -7.25
N LEU A 135 -2.85 7.77 -7.45
CA LEU A 135 -2.46 8.69 -6.37
C LEU A 135 -3.69 9.43 -5.88
N LEU A 136 -3.98 9.27 -4.59
CA LEU A 136 -5.07 9.96 -3.89
C LEU A 136 -4.48 11.02 -2.98
N VAL A 137 -5.05 12.22 -3.02
CA VAL A 137 -4.63 13.35 -2.19
C VAL A 137 -5.80 13.77 -1.31
N ARG A 138 -5.51 13.98 -0.03
CA ARG A 138 -6.53 14.43 0.91
C ARG A 138 -7.00 15.83 0.52
N GLU A 139 -8.32 15.98 0.44
CA GLU A 139 -8.93 17.30 0.28
C GLU A 139 -9.04 17.99 1.63
N VAL A 140 -8.69 19.24 1.66
CA VAL A 140 -8.70 20.05 2.89
C VAL A 140 -9.94 20.94 2.91
#